data_f3aac7ed6c9cc16a2583c4f5f407eb1a
#
_entry.id   f3aac7ed6c9cc16a2583c4f5f407eb1a
#
_cell.length_a   1.000
_cell.length_b   1.000
_cell.length_c   1.000
_cell.angle_alpha   90.00
_cell.angle_beta   90.00
_cell.angle_gamma   90.00
#
_symmetry.space_group_name_H-M   'P 1'
#
loop_
_entity.id
_entity.type
_entity.pdbx_description
1 polymer ?
#
loop_
_entity_poly.entity_id
_entity_poly.type
_entity_poly.pdbx_seq_one_letter_code
_entity_poly.pdbx_strand_id
1 'polypeptide(L)'
;MGLSRVFRLWQREGLKVPVKKRKRRRMGSSVNGCHRRRAESPNDVWCWDFVFDRTVSGSPLKWLSVVDEYTRECLALKVDRGITSEDVIDTLAELFATRGVPRHIRSDNGPEFIAKALRRWLEQVGVEALYIEPGSPWENGYAESFHGRVRDEFLAMEIFEGVRDARLLTAQWRDEYNTQRPHSSLGYQTPERFAAACAAFASAKASAPAAHAAWREAPCS
;
A
#
# COMPACT_ATOMS: atom_id res chain seq x y z
N MET A 1 25.48 -14.23 35.27
CA MET A 1 25.91 -12.88 34.95
C MET A 1 24.75 -11.91 35.24
N GLY A 2 24.91 -10.92 36.09
CA GLY A 2 23.79 -10.03 36.46
C GLY A 2 23.50 -9.01 35.36
N LEU A 3 22.22 -8.65 35.15
CA LEU A 3 21.76 -7.68 34.15
C LEU A 3 22.53 -6.37 34.15
N SER A 4 22.91 -5.86 35.33
CA SER A 4 23.70 -4.62 35.49
C SER A 4 25.12 -4.70 34.91
N ARG A 5 25.71 -5.91 34.85
CA ARG A 5 27.03 -6.12 34.23
C ARG A 5 26.93 -6.17 32.71
N VAL A 6 25.90 -6.78 32.20
CA VAL A 6 25.60 -6.82 30.76
C VAL A 6 25.33 -5.41 30.24
N PHE A 7 24.54 -4.61 30.97
CA PHE A 7 24.23 -3.24 30.59
C PHE A 7 25.50 -2.31 30.57
N ARG A 8 26.41 -2.48 31.53
CA ARG A 8 27.68 -1.73 31.55
C ARG A 8 28.60 -2.14 30.39
N LEU A 9 28.67 -3.42 30.03
CA LEU A 9 29.43 -3.86 28.88
C LEU A 9 28.84 -3.29 27.59
N TRP A 10 27.53 -3.31 27.44
CA TRP A 10 26.82 -2.73 26.30
C TRP A 10 27.11 -1.23 26.14
N GLN A 11 27.12 -0.48 27.22
CA GLN A 11 27.49 0.94 27.19
C GLN A 11 28.93 1.15 26.79
N ARG A 12 29.85 0.31 27.30
CA ARG A 12 31.28 0.41 27.03
C ARG A 12 31.63 0.09 25.59
N GLU A 13 30.95 -0.88 24.99
CA GLU A 13 31.15 -1.29 23.60
C GLU A 13 30.37 -0.41 22.59
N GLY A 14 29.76 0.68 23.01
CA GLY A 14 29.04 1.61 22.13
C GLY A 14 27.75 1.04 21.52
N LEU A 15 27.28 -0.12 21.97
CA LEU A 15 26.09 -0.82 21.46
C LEU A 15 24.77 -0.18 21.90
N LYS A 16 24.71 1.14 22.00
CA LYS A 16 23.48 1.85 22.31
C LYS A 16 22.56 1.81 21.11
N VAL A 17 21.41 1.14 21.25
CA VAL A 17 20.31 1.33 20.32
C VAL A 17 19.90 2.81 20.37
N PRO A 18 19.92 3.54 19.25
CA PRO A 18 19.45 4.92 19.24
C PRO A 18 18.01 4.97 19.75
N VAL A 19 17.78 5.66 20.86
CA VAL A 19 16.42 5.89 21.35
C VAL A 19 15.71 6.69 20.29
N LYS A 20 14.68 6.11 19.65
CA LYS A 20 13.80 6.84 18.73
C LYS A 20 13.29 8.07 19.49
N LYS A 21 13.84 9.26 19.16
CA LYS A 21 13.30 10.51 19.71
C LYS A 21 11.83 10.54 19.36
N ARG A 22 10.94 10.48 20.37
CA ARG A 22 9.51 10.69 20.18
C ARG A 22 9.37 12.03 19.44
N LYS A 23 8.98 11.98 18.16
CA LYS A 23 8.59 13.19 17.45
C LYS A 23 7.49 13.82 18.30
N ARG A 24 7.74 15.01 18.84
CA ARG A 24 6.68 15.79 19.49
C ARG A 24 5.56 15.91 18.47
N ARG A 25 4.41 15.33 18.79
CA ARG A 25 3.19 15.54 18.02
C ARG A 25 2.97 17.05 18.00
N ARG A 26 3.27 17.71 16.87
CA ARG A 26 2.76 19.05 16.64
C ARG A 26 1.25 18.86 16.58
N MET A 27 0.55 19.35 17.60
CA MET A 27 -0.87 19.56 17.51
C MET A 27 -1.07 20.65 16.47
N GLY A 28 -1.27 20.26 15.21
CA GLY A 28 -1.77 21.16 14.18
C GLY A 28 -3.14 21.63 14.64
N SER A 29 -3.40 22.93 14.51
CA SER A 29 -4.74 23.46 14.74
C SER A 29 -5.70 22.71 13.85
N SER A 30 -6.86 22.35 14.37
CA SER A 30 -7.94 21.60 13.71
C SER A 30 -8.53 22.30 12.46
N VAL A 31 -8.06 23.50 12.13
CA VAL A 31 -8.48 24.30 10.96
C VAL A 31 -7.87 23.77 9.65
N ASN A 32 -6.76 23.03 9.69
CA ASN A 32 -6.16 22.36 8.53
C ASN A 32 -6.39 20.85 8.55
N GLY A 33 -7.57 20.41 8.91
CA GLY A 33 -8.03 19.06 8.73
C GLY A 33 -8.17 18.77 7.25
N CYS A 34 -7.06 18.39 6.60
CA CYS A 34 -7.10 17.85 5.25
C CYS A 34 -8.02 16.63 5.27
N HIS A 35 -9.15 16.70 4.58
CA HIS A 35 -10.11 15.60 4.48
C HIS A 35 -9.49 14.52 3.57
N ARG A 36 -8.59 13.72 4.16
CA ARG A 36 -8.07 12.55 3.46
C ARG A 36 -9.24 11.65 3.06
N ARG A 37 -9.47 11.48 1.76
CA ARG A 37 -10.39 10.46 1.27
C ARG A 37 -9.90 9.09 1.75
N ARG A 38 -10.71 8.38 2.50
CA ARG A 38 -10.47 7.00 2.91
C ARG A 38 -11.14 6.06 1.92
N ALA A 39 -10.50 4.95 1.60
CA ALA A 39 -11.14 3.90 0.84
C ALA A 39 -12.31 3.30 1.63
N GLU A 40 -13.47 3.17 0.98
CA GLU A 40 -14.72 2.67 1.58
C GLU A 40 -15.04 1.24 1.15
N SER A 41 -14.42 0.77 0.08
CA SER A 41 -14.61 -0.58 -0.48
C SER A 41 -13.34 -1.06 -1.19
N PRO A 42 -13.24 -2.37 -1.52
CA PRO A 42 -12.22 -2.86 -2.44
C PRO A 42 -12.26 -2.09 -3.78
N ASN A 43 -11.11 -1.81 -4.37
CA ASN A 43 -10.95 -1.05 -5.60
C ASN A 43 -11.49 0.40 -5.56
N ASP A 44 -11.64 0.99 -4.36
CA ASP A 44 -11.99 2.41 -4.25
C ASP A 44 -10.74 3.29 -4.42
N VAL A 45 -9.69 3.04 -3.64
CA VAL A 45 -8.43 3.77 -3.72
C VAL A 45 -7.26 2.80 -3.76
N TRP A 46 -6.46 2.85 -4.80
CA TRP A 46 -5.15 2.21 -4.83
C TRP A 46 -4.07 3.25 -4.54
N CYS A 47 -3.13 2.93 -3.68
CA CYS A 47 -1.93 3.73 -3.49
C CYS A 47 -0.73 3.02 -4.12
N TRP A 48 0.14 3.79 -4.72
CA TRP A 48 1.37 3.32 -5.31
C TRP A 48 2.54 4.23 -4.94
N ASP A 49 3.74 3.68 -4.97
CA ASP A 49 4.95 4.42 -4.69
C ASP A 49 6.19 3.57 -5.02
N PHE A 50 7.38 4.17 -4.99
CA PHE A 50 8.63 3.48 -5.26
C PHE A 50 9.44 3.23 -3.99
N VAL A 51 10.10 2.06 -3.95
CA VAL A 51 11.13 1.72 -2.97
C VAL A 51 12.43 1.46 -3.71
N PHE A 52 13.54 1.82 -3.09
CA PHE A 52 14.87 1.69 -3.69
C PHE A 52 15.79 0.89 -2.80
N ASP A 53 16.64 0.06 -3.42
CA ASP A 53 17.72 -0.67 -2.80
C ASP A 53 18.82 -0.95 -3.85
N ARG A 54 19.77 -1.82 -3.52
CA ARG A 54 20.92 -2.17 -4.38
C ARG A 54 21.22 -3.66 -4.31
N THR A 55 21.80 -4.17 -5.39
CA THR A 55 22.41 -5.50 -5.40
C THR A 55 23.72 -5.50 -4.62
N VAL A 56 24.27 -6.68 -4.33
CA VAL A 56 25.62 -6.87 -3.75
C VAL A 56 26.69 -6.12 -4.53
N SER A 57 26.57 -6.09 -5.86
CA SER A 57 27.49 -5.35 -6.74
C SER A 57 27.27 -3.83 -6.72
N GLY A 58 26.32 -3.30 -5.94
CA GLY A 58 26.00 -1.88 -5.85
C GLY A 58 25.09 -1.36 -6.97
N SER A 59 24.63 -2.22 -7.89
CA SER A 59 23.71 -1.82 -8.95
C SER A 59 22.34 -1.46 -8.36
N PRO A 60 21.69 -0.36 -8.83
CA PRO A 60 20.42 0.08 -8.27
C PRO A 60 19.31 -0.92 -8.58
N LEU A 61 18.39 -1.06 -7.62
CA LEU A 61 17.12 -1.75 -7.75
C LEU A 61 16.00 -0.79 -7.37
N LYS A 62 14.92 -0.80 -8.15
CA LYS A 62 13.74 0.04 -7.95
C LYS A 62 12.50 -0.84 -7.95
N TRP A 63 11.68 -0.75 -6.91
CA TRP A 63 10.41 -1.45 -6.80
C TRP A 63 9.26 -0.47 -7.01
N LEU A 64 8.32 -0.84 -7.87
CA LEU A 64 6.99 -0.24 -7.94
C LEU A 64 6.04 -1.07 -7.08
N SER A 65 5.42 -0.45 -6.10
CA SER A 65 4.38 -1.07 -5.28
C SER A 65 3.02 -0.49 -5.63
N VAL A 66 2.00 -1.35 -5.74
CA VAL A 66 0.59 -0.95 -5.85
C VAL A 66 -0.20 -1.70 -4.78
N VAL A 67 -0.91 -0.98 -3.93
CA VAL A 67 -1.64 -1.54 -2.78
C VAL A 67 -3.06 -1.01 -2.76
N ASP A 68 -4.04 -1.88 -2.56
CA ASP A 68 -5.41 -1.47 -2.29
C ASP A 68 -5.51 -0.94 -0.85
N GLU A 69 -5.93 0.31 -0.68
CA GLU A 69 -6.01 0.96 0.65
C GLU A 69 -7.07 0.34 1.54
N TYR A 70 -8.08 -0.32 0.99
CA TYR A 70 -9.15 -0.96 1.77
C TYR A 70 -8.76 -2.36 2.22
N THR A 71 -8.39 -3.23 1.28
CA THR A 71 -8.06 -4.64 1.55
C THR A 71 -6.65 -4.85 2.08
N ARG A 72 -5.77 -3.87 1.93
CA ARG A 72 -4.32 -3.96 2.22
C ARG A 72 -3.58 -4.93 1.30
N GLU A 73 -4.21 -5.48 0.28
CA GLU A 73 -3.55 -6.35 -0.68
C GLU A 73 -2.44 -5.60 -1.42
N CYS A 74 -1.28 -6.23 -1.49
CA CYS A 74 -0.22 -5.84 -2.41
C CYS A 74 -0.57 -6.36 -3.80
N LEU A 75 -1.19 -5.52 -4.62
CA LEU A 75 -1.67 -5.87 -5.97
C LEU A 75 -0.50 -6.10 -6.92
N ALA A 76 0.51 -5.26 -6.84
CA ALA A 76 1.76 -5.42 -7.58
C ALA A 76 2.96 -5.02 -6.71
N LEU A 77 4.06 -5.74 -6.88
CA LEU A 77 5.39 -5.39 -6.40
C LEU A 77 6.38 -5.79 -7.50
N LYS A 78 6.67 -4.85 -8.41
CA LYS A 78 7.52 -5.07 -9.59
C LYS A 78 8.90 -4.49 -9.34
N VAL A 79 9.97 -5.23 -9.61
CA VAL A 79 11.34 -4.76 -9.43
C VAL A 79 12.10 -4.75 -10.75
N ASP A 80 12.88 -3.68 -10.97
CA ASP A 80 13.85 -3.58 -12.05
C ASP A 80 14.99 -2.61 -11.67
N ARG A 81 15.99 -2.45 -12.55
CA ARG A 81 17.04 -1.43 -12.41
C ARG A 81 16.51 -0.01 -12.61
N GLY A 82 15.53 0.15 -13.48
CA GLY A 82 14.80 1.37 -13.73
C GLY A 82 13.37 1.04 -14.13
N ILE A 83 12.42 1.80 -13.62
CA ILE A 83 10.99 1.67 -13.95
C ILE A 83 10.55 3.01 -14.49
N THR A 84 10.09 3.04 -15.73
CA THR A 84 9.60 4.21 -16.44
C THR A 84 8.11 4.41 -16.24
N SER A 85 7.57 5.52 -16.75
CA SER A 85 6.10 5.75 -16.77
C SER A 85 5.35 4.73 -17.63
N GLU A 86 5.98 4.20 -18.67
CA GLU A 86 5.41 3.16 -19.53
C GLU A 86 5.29 1.83 -18.78
N ASP A 87 6.36 1.45 -18.05
CA ASP A 87 6.31 0.25 -17.19
C ASP A 87 5.23 0.33 -16.11
N VAL A 88 4.97 1.54 -15.62
CA VAL A 88 3.88 1.79 -14.66
C VAL A 88 2.53 1.62 -15.33
N ILE A 89 2.33 2.19 -16.54
CA ILE A 89 1.10 2.04 -17.32
C ILE A 89 0.83 0.56 -17.61
N ASP A 90 1.84 -0.19 -18.08
CA ASP A 90 1.69 -1.62 -18.36
C ASP A 90 1.28 -2.41 -17.11
N THR A 91 1.93 -2.12 -15.97
CA THR A 91 1.60 -2.78 -14.70
C THR A 91 0.16 -2.48 -14.27
N LEU A 92 -0.28 -1.23 -14.42
CA LEU A 92 -1.66 -0.85 -14.08
C LEU A 92 -2.67 -1.46 -15.06
N ALA A 93 -2.35 -1.50 -16.37
CA ALA A 93 -3.22 -2.10 -17.36
C ALA A 93 -3.45 -3.60 -17.09
N GLU A 94 -2.40 -4.34 -16.70
CA GLU A 94 -2.52 -5.74 -16.26
C GLU A 94 -3.42 -5.87 -15.01
N LEU A 95 -3.24 -4.97 -14.04
CA LEU A 95 -4.07 -4.96 -12.83
C LEU A 95 -5.53 -4.61 -13.14
N PHE A 96 -5.79 -3.64 -14.03
CA PHE A 96 -7.14 -3.26 -14.42
C PHE A 96 -7.85 -4.41 -15.14
N ALA A 97 -7.14 -5.17 -15.97
CA ALA A 97 -7.70 -6.34 -16.64
C ALA A 97 -8.04 -7.49 -15.70
N THR A 98 -7.29 -7.66 -14.61
CA THR A 98 -7.44 -8.81 -13.69
C THR A 98 -8.26 -8.49 -12.44
N ARG A 99 -8.19 -7.27 -11.93
CA ARG A 99 -8.84 -6.85 -10.67
C ARG A 99 -9.97 -5.84 -10.86
N GLY A 100 -10.12 -5.31 -12.09
CA GLY A 100 -10.98 -4.18 -12.38
C GLY A 100 -10.31 -2.83 -12.15
N VAL A 101 -10.94 -1.78 -12.64
CA VAL A 101 -10.45 -0.42 -12.59
C VAL A 101 -10.80 0.22 -11.24
N PRO A 102 -9.84 0.76 -10.48
CA PRO A 102 -10.14 1.47 -9.23
C PRO A 102 -10.81 2.82 -9.52
N ARG A 103 -11.53 3.35 -8.56
CA ARG A 103 -12.10 4.70 -8.69
C ARG A 103 -11.03 5.77 -8.62
N HIS A 104 -10.03 5.57 -7.76
CA HIS A 104 -8.99 6.55 -7.49
C HIS A 104 -7.63 5.87 -7.42
N ILE A 105 -6.62 6.60 -7.85
CA ILE A 105 -5.21 6.24 -7.63
C ILE A 105 -4.52 7.37 -6.86
N ARG A 106 -3.91 7.02 -5.74
CA ARG A 106 -3.12 7.92 -4.91
C ARG A 106 -1.63 7.70 -5.16
N SER A 107 -0.90 8.81 -5.42
CA SER A 107 0.55 8.80 -5.56
C SER A 107 1.17 10.05 -4.96
N ASP A 108 2.48 10.01 -4.72
CA ASP A 108 3.24 11.22 -4.50
C ASP A 108 3.41 12.04 -5.80
N ASN A 109 4.08 13.20 -5.71
CA ASN A 109 4.36 14.05 -6.85
C ASN A 109 5.72 13.71 -7.51
N GLY A 110 6.16 12.46 -7.48
CA GLY A 110 7.37 12.03 -8.17
C GLY A 110 7.32 12.28 -9.68
N PRO A 111 8.48 12.48 -10.35
CA PRO A 111 8.52 12.81 -11.78
C PRO A 111 7.86 11.75 -12.66
N GLU A 112 7.92 10.47 -12.27
CA GLU A 112 7.27 9.35 -12.97
C GLU A 112 5.74 9.45 -12.91
N PHE A 113 5.19 9.99 -11.82
CA PHE A 113 3.75 10.14 -11.59
C PHE A 113 3.18 11.40 -12.24
N ILE A 114 4.03 12.42 -12.47
CA ILE A 114 3.67 13.64 -13.16
C ILE A 114 3.78 13.48 -14.68
N ALA A 115 4.36 12.36 -15.17
CA ALA A 115 4.52 12.12 -16.59
C ALA A 115 3.20 12.32 -17.33
N LYS A 116 3.22 13.18 -18.35
CA LYS A 116 2.01 13.53 -19.14
C LYS A 116 1.33 12.31 -19.75
N ALA A 117 2.11 11.28 -20.10
CA ALA A 117 1.59 10.04 -20.68
C ALA A 117 0.69 9.31 -19.68
N LEU A 118 1.16 9.15 -18.43
CA LEU A 118 0.42 8.47 -17.38
C LEU A 118 -0.86 9.21 -16.99
N ARG A 119 -0.79 10.55 -16.85
CA ARG A 119 -1.99 11.35 -16.58
C ARG A 119 -3.05 11.20 -17.65
N ARG A 120 -2.66 11.34 -18.95
CA ARG A 120 -3.57 11.17 -20.08
C ARG A 120 -4.19 9.78 -20.10
N TRP A 121 -3.38 8.75 -19.81
CA TRP A 121 -3.88 7.39 -19.77
C TRP A 121 -4.90 7.17 -18.63
N LEU A 122 -4.64 7.66 -17.43
CA LEU A 122 -5.60 7.60 -16.31
C LEU A 122 -6.91 8.33 -16.61
N GLU A 123 -6.81 9.52 -17.22
CA GLU A 123 -7.99 10.29 -17.68
C GLU A 123 -8.81 9.49 -18.72
N GLN A 124 -8.15 8.83 -19.69
CA GLN A 124 -8.83 8.02 -20.71
C GLN A 124 -9.56 6.80 -20.13
N VAL A 125 -9.02 6.16 -19.09
CA VAL A 125 -9.65 5.02 -18.42
C VAL A 125 -10.62 5.43 -17.31
N GLY A 126 -10.81 6.74 -17.07
CA GLY A 126 -11.78 7.27 -16.11
C GLY A 126 -11.35 7.13 -14.64
N VAL A 127 -10.05 7.06 -14.37
CA VAL A 127 -9.50 6.97 -13.01
C VAL A 127 -9.11 8.36 -12.51
N GLU A 128 -9.62 8.72 -11.34
CA GLU A 128 -9.26 9.98 -10.69
C GLU A 128 -7.93 9.85 -9.94
N ALA A 129 -6.95 10.69 -10.32
CA ALA A 129 -5.66 10.75 -9.65
C ALA A 129 -5.74 11.65 -8.40
N LEU A 130 -5.47 11.08 -7.23
CA LEU A 130 -5.38 11.79 -5.96
C LEU A 130 -3.92 12.13 -5.67
N TYR A 131 -3.50 13.34 -6.01
CA TYR A 131 -2.14 13.80 -5.73
C TYR A 131 -2.03 14.29 -4.29
N ILE A 132 -0.92 13.92 -3.64
CA ILE A 132 -0.59 14.37 -2.28
C ILE A 132 -0.15 15.83 -2.35
N GLU A 133 -0.71 16.68 -1.51
CA GLU A 133 -0.25 18.05 -1.42
C GLU A 133 1.22 18.14 -0.96
N PRO A 134 2.04 19.04 -1.55
CA PRO A 134 3.39 19.26 -1.08
C PRO A 134 3.42 19.59 0.42
N GLY A 135 4.17 18.81 1.20
CA GLY A 135 4.26 18.97 2.65
C GLY A 135 3.22 18.19 3.46
N SER A 136 2.38 17.37 2.83
CA SER A 136 1.35 16.52 3.47
C SER A 136 1.66 15.02 3.38
N PRO A 137 2.82 14.53 3.88
CA PRO A 137 3.20 13.11 3.75
C PRO A 137 2.18 12.16 4.42
N TRP A 138 1.43 12.64 5.42
CA TRP A 138 0.38 11.85 6.08
C TRP A 138 -0.76 11.40 5.14
N GLU A 139 -0.90 12.01 3.98
CA GLU A 139 -1.89 11.61 2.96
C GLU A 139 -1.53 10.27 2.31
N ASN A 140 -0.23 9.91 2.25
CA ASN A 140 0.25 8.62 1.74
C ASN A 140 0.56 7.58 2.83
N GLY A 141 -0.01 7.73 4.02
CA GLY A 141 0.31 6.88 5.18
C GLY A 141 0.10 5.37 4.96
N TYR A 142 -0.67 4.95 3.93
CA TYR A 142 -0.80 3.53 3.57
C TYR A 142 0.42 3.04 2.79
N ALA A 143 0.86 3.78 1.78
CA ALA A 143 2.08 3.46 1.06
C ALA A 143 3.31 3.53 1.99
N GLU A 144 3.40 4.58 2.84
CA GLU A 144 4.48 4.68 3.84
C GLU A 144 4.51 3.48 4.81
N SER A 145 3.33 3.08 5.31
CA SER A 145 3.20 1.93 6.20
C SER A 145 3.58 0.64 5.49
N PHE A 146 3.16 0.45 4.24
CA PHE A 146 3.53 -0.70 3.42
C PHE A 146 5.03 -0.73 3.15
N HIS A 147 5.62 0.40 2.76
CA HIS A 147 7.07 0.52 2.53
C HIS A 147 7.91 0.28 3.78
N GLY A 148 7.42 0.68 4.96
CA GLY A 148 8.05 0.30 6.23
C GLY A 148 8.18 -1.21 6.34
N ARG A 149 7.13 -1.96 5.96
CA ARG A 149 7.15 -3.42 5.98
C ARG A 149 8.07 -4.01 4.92
N VAL A 150 8.00 -3.50 3.69
CA VAL A 150 8.92 -3.93 2.62
C VAL A 150 10.37 -3.75 3.07
N ARG A 151 10.71 -2.61 3.70
CA ARG A 151 12.09 -2.36 4.17
C ARG A 151 12.48 -3.26 5.35
N ASP A 152 11.60 -3.38 6.35
CA ASP A 152 11.94 -4.05 7.61
C ASP A 152 11.83 -5.58 7.49
N GLU A 153 10.88 -6.09 6.71
CA GLU A 153 10.53 -7.52 6.66
C GLU A 153 11.04 -8.21 5.38
N PHE A 154 11.49 -7.46 4.37
CA PHE A 154 12.01 -7.99 3.11
C PHE A 154 13.41 -7.47 2.77
N LEU A 155 13.55 -6.18 2.47
CA LEU A 155 14.82 -5.65 1.99
C LEU A 155 15.96 -5.73 3.03
N ALA A 156 15.63 -5.66 4.33
CA ALA A 156 16.61 -5.81 5.40
C ALA A 156 17.01 -7.27 5.67
N MET A 157 16.25 -8.23 5.15
CA MET A 157 16.47 -9.66 5.37
C MET A 157 17.13 -10.36 4.17
N GLU A 158 17.02 -9.77 2.99
CA GLU A 158 17.45 -10.36 1.73
C GLU A 158 18.70 -9.68 1.17
N ILE A 159 19.50 -10.47 0.47
CA ILE A 159 20.69 -10.01 -0.27
C ILE A 159 20.48 -10.32 -1.74
N PHE A 160 20.42 -9.30 -2.58
CA PHE A 160 20.13 -9.47 -4.01
C PHE A 160 21.41 -9.56 -4.83
N GLU A 161 21.64 -10.70 -5.49
CA GLU A 161 22.75 -10.87 -6.41
C GLU A 161 22.51 -10.13 -7.74
N GLY A 162 21.25 -10.05 -8.19
CA GLY A 162 20.85 -9.38 -9.43
C GLY A 162 19.35 -9.18 -9.55
N VAL A 163 18.93 -8.54 -10.66
CA VAL A 163 17.51 -8.26 -10.92
C VAL A 163 16.65 -9.53 -10.99
N ARG A 164 17.19 -10.61 -11.58
CA ARG A 164 16.46 -11.88 -11.70
C ARG A 164 16.17 -12.49 -10.33
N ASP A 165 17.14 -12.48 -9.47
CA ASP A 165 17.05 -12.94 -8.10
C ASP A 165 16.07 -12.06 -7.31
N ALA A 166 16.22 -10.74 -7.39
CA ALA A 166 15.29 -9.79 -6.78
C ALA A 166 13.84 -10.00 -7.23
N ARG A 167 13.58 -10.32 -8.50
CA ARG A 167 12.24 -10.61 -9.01
C ARG A 167 11.65 -11.86 -8.38
N LEU A 168 12.43 -12.91 -8.23
CA LEU A 168 11.98 -14.18 -7.62
C LEU A 168 11.60 -13.97 -6.15
N LEU A 169 12.52 -13.40 -5.38
CA LEU A 169 12.31 -13.13 -3.95
C LEU A 169 11.14 -12.13 -3.72
N THR A 170 11.02 -11.13 -4.59
CA THR A 170 9.91 -10.17 -4.55
C THR A 170 8.56 -10.85 -4.77
N ALA A 171 8.47 -11.78 -5.73
CA ALA A 171 7.22 -12.51 -6.00
C ALA A 171 6.83 -13.39 -4.82
N GLN A 172 7.80 -14.10 -4.22
CA GLN A 172 7.59 -14.92 -3.04
C GLN A 172 7.13 -14.08 -1.85
N TRP A 173 7.83 -12.99 -1.53
CA TRP A 173 7.46 -12.12 -0.42
C TRP A 173 6.07 -11.50 -0.59
N ARG A 174 5.71 -11.08 -1.83
CA ARG A 174 4.38 -10.55 -2.11
C ARG A 174 3.29 -11.59 -1.84
N ASP A 175 3.52 -12.83 -2.23
CA ASP A 175 2.60 -13.94 -1.99
C ASP A 175 2.43 -14.17 -0.48
N GLU A 176 3.52 -14.30 0.28
CA GLU A 176 3.51 -14.46 1.74
C GLU A 176 2.81 -13.27 2.43
N TYR A 177 3.09 -12.05 1.99
CA TYR A 177 2.44 -10.84 2.51
C TYR A 177 0.92 -10.89 2.37
N ASN A 178 0.41 -11.33 1.23
CA ASN A 178 -1.03 -11.38 0.97
C ASN A 178 -1.71 -12.58 1.63
N THR A 179 -1.06 -13.75 1.65
CA THR A 179 -1.69 -15.01 2.05
C THR A 179 -1.43 -15.42 3.49
N GLN A 180 -0.29 -15.01 4.07
CA GLN A 180 0.14 -15.52 5.38
C GLN A 180 0.24 -14.43 6.45
N ARG A 181 0.52 -13.17 6.06
CA ARG A 181 0.77 -12.10 7.00
C ARG A 181 -0.53 -11.52 7.59
N PRO A 182 -0.76 -11.64 8.93
CA PRO A 182 -1.94 -11.05 9.56
C PRO A 182 -1.81 -9.53 9.71
N HIS A 183 -2.91 -8.81 9.53
CA HIS A 183 -2.99 -7.37 9.66
C HIS A 183 -3.93 -6.95 10.78
N SER A 184 -3.43 -6.20 11.75
CA SER A 184 -4.25 -5.72 12.88
C SER A 184 -5.42 -4.84 12.43
N SER A 185 -5.24 -4.04 11.38
CA SER A 185 -6.31 -3.21 10.80
C SER A 185 -7.41 -4.01 10.09
N LEU A 186 -7.18 -5.29 9.82
CA LEU A 186 -8.12 -6.23 9.20
C LEU A 186 -8.64 -7.29 10.19
N GLY A 187 -8.59 -6.99 11.50
CA GLY A 187 -8.96 -7.97 12.53
C GLY A 187 -8.04 -9.20 12.54
N TYR A 188 -6.75 -9.01 12.27
CA TYR A 188 -5.74 -10.05 12.16
C TYR A 188 -5.97 -11.07 11.03
N GLN A 189 -6.80 -10.73 10.06
CA GLN A 189 -6.90 -11.50 8.81
C GLN A 189 -5.74 -11.14 7.87
N THR A 190 -5.45 -12.06 6.93
CA THR A 190 -4.54 -11.77 5.82
C THR A 190 -5.27 -10.90 4.78
N PRO A 191 -4.55 -10.07 3.99
CA PRO A 191 -5.15 -9.25 2.94
C PRO A 191 -6.04 -10.03 1.99
N GLU A 192 -5.57 -11.16 1.47
CA GLU A 192 -6.31 -12.01 0.54
C GLU A 192 -7.61 -12.56 1.16
N ARG A 193 -7.54 -13.07 2.40
CA ARG A 193 -8.72 -13.59 3.10
C ARG A 193 -9.77 -12.50 3.33
N PHE A 194 -9.33 -11.31 3.71
CA PHE A 194 -10.21 -10.16 3.89
C PHE A 194 -10.85 -9.73 2.56
N ALA A 195 -10.07 -9.66 1.48
CA ALA A 195 -10.58 -9.32 0.14
C ALA A 195 -11.61 -10.35 -0.35
N ALA A 196 -11.35 -11.64 -0.16
CA ALA A 196 -12.28 -12.71 -0.50
C ALA A 196 -13.59 -12.61 0.29
N ALA A 197 -13.53 -12.28 1.59
CA ALA A 197 -14.72 -12.05 2.40
C ALA A 197 -15.55 -10.86 1.91
N CYS A 198 -14.89 -9.77 1.50
CA CYS A 198 -15.56 -8.60 0.90
C CYS A 198 -16.27 -8.96 -0.41
N ALA A 199 -15.62 -9.73 -1.28
CA ALA A 199 -16.20 -10.18 -2.55
C ALA A 199 -17.42 -11.08 -2.33
N ALA A 200 -17.34 -12.03 -1.39
CA ALA A 200 -18.47 -12.90 -1.04
C ALA A 200 -19.67 -12.10 -0.49
N PHE A 201 -19.41 -11.11 0.37
CA PHE A 201 -20.44 -10.22 0.90
C PHE A 201 -21.12 -9.39 -0.21
N ALA A 202 -20.34 -8.83 -1.13
CA ALA A 202 -20.87 -8.08 -2.28
C ALA A 202 -21.75 -8.95 -3.19
N SER A 203 -21.33 -10.18 -3.46
CA SER A 203 -22.09 -11.15 -4.26
C SER A 203 -23.41 -11.56 -3.58
N ALA A 204 -23.36 -11.81 -2.28
CA ALA A 204 -24.56 -12.14 -1.50
C ALA A 204 -25.57 -10.98 -1.48
N LYS A 205 -25.07 -9.73 -1.37
CA LYS A 205 -25.92 -8.53 -1.41
C LYS A 205 -26.55 -8.32 -2.79
N ALA A 206 -25.82 -8.61 -3.87
CA ALA A 206 -26.33 -8.49 -5.23
C ALA A 206 -27.39 -9.57 -5.59
N SER A 207 -27.30 -10.74 -4.97
CA SER A 207 -28.25 -11.86 -5.17
C SER A 207 -29.45 -11.83 -4.23
N ALA A 208 -29.45 -10.95 -3.20
CA ALA A 208 -30.61 -10.80 -2.32
C ALA A 208 -31.78 -10.20 -3.12
N PRO A 209 -32.97 -10.85 -3.16
CA PRO A 209 -34.14 -10.27 -3.82
C PRO A 209 -34.47 -8.92 -3.17
N ALA A 210 -34.77 -7.93 -3.99
CA ALA A 210 -35.24 -6.62 -3.50
C ALA A 210 -36.46 -6.88 -2.63
N ALA A 211 -36.26 -6.84 -1.30
CA ALA A 211 -37.36 -6.96 -0.36
C ALA A 211 -38.32 -5.81 -0.64
N HIS A 212 -39.51 -6.17 -1.12
CA HIS A 212 -40.61 -5.33 -1.49
C HIS A 212 -40.78 -4.13 -0.56
N ALA A 213 -40.66 -2.93 -1.12
CA ALA A 213 -41.28 -1.72 -0.59
C ALA A 213 -42.81 -1.81 -0.73
N ALA A 214 -43.45 -2.70 0.03
CA ALA A 214 -44.88 -2.91 0.07
C ALA A 214 -45.41 -2.58 1.47
N TRP A 215 -45.14 -1.36 1.93
CA TRP A 215 -45.81 -0.78 3.08
C TRP A 215 -46.09 0.72 2.85
N ARG A 216 -46.86 1.01 1.82
CA ARG A 216 -47.61 2.28 1.72
C ARG A 216 -48.89 1.95 0.98
N GLU A 217 -49.96 1.83 1.78
CA GLU A 217 -51.33 2.23 1.51
C GLU A 217 -52.27 1.43 2.44
N ALA A 218 -52.39 1.92 3.67
CA ALA A 218 -53.61 1.67 4.42
C ALA A 218 -54.50 2.89 4.23
N PRO A 219 -55.69 2.82 3.62
CA PRO A 219 -56.63 3.91 3.58
C PRO A 219 -57.21 4.10 4.98
N CYS A 220 -57.14 5.32 5.47
CA CYS A 220 -57.96 5.76 6.60
C CYS A 220 -59.41 5.71 6.18
N SER A 221 -60.20 4.89 6.89
CA SER A 221 -61.66 5.01 7.01
C SER A 221 -61.99 5.40 8.42
#